data_451534486abd502ec80b1dd284adaee0
#
_entry.id   451534486abd502ec80b1dd284adaee0
#
_cell.length_a   1.000
_cell.length_b   1.000
_cell.length_c   1.000
_cell.angle_alpha   90.00
_cell.angle_beta   90.00
_cell.angle_gamma   90.00
#
_symmetry.space_group_name_H-M   'P 1'
#
loop_
_entity.id
_entity.type
_entity.pdbx_description
1 polymer ?
#
loop_
_entity_poly.entity_id
_entity_poly.type
_entity_poly.pdbx_seq_one_letter_code
_entity_poly.pdbx_strand_id
1 'polypeptide(L)'
;MAAGPSIGLVMIFLLLVVGTKAGNLQTGWSWKGFLHPHRRLFVFGDSFADTGNVHNPKGPYFSLGKPYGETYPGFPTGRWSDGKVMTDFVAEYLHLPSPVPYSKREQFKWLRRYGMNFAYAGTGVFDTFTGLPDMTQQIDAFEQLIKSGLYAEHVNSSVAFVSYAGNDYLVYLGLYAYGHQVVQKLAANLQRLQDLGVKKVAVTTLPPSGCIPIFTYSTSFSQCVSQNNNFSALHNQLLNASVRDLSPPVVVLDNYNAFLTVLQQEKFGNRLRGCCMGVNATVWCGQVDGNGQPQYTLCPNPWSTFWNSYEEKNKSKNPSTRRWKNEEPTHHPSPSTGRCRRRSPPLPKKSENPSYLPPLEE
;
A
#
# COMPACT_ATOMS: atom_id res chain seq x y z
N MET A 1 16.68 -31.58 -4.44
CA MET A 1 16.49 -30.32 -5.18
C MET A 1 16.05 -29.28 -4.16
N ALA A 2 16.97 -28.39 -3.80
CA ALA A 2 16.73 -27.38 -2.76
C ALA A 2 15.79 -26.32 -3.33
N ALA A 3 14.66 -26.09 -2.65
CA ALA A 3 13.74 -25.02 -2.96
C ALA A 3 14.42 -23.68 -2.63
N GLY A 4 14.64 -22.83 -3.66
CA GLY A 4 15.13 -21.48 -3.47
C GLY A 4 14.09 -20.62 -2.70
N PRO A 5 14.53 -19.59 -1.98
CA PRO A 5 13.63 -18.74 -1.22
C PRO A 5 12.63 -18.01 -2.13
N SER A 6 11.39 -17.89 -1.69
CA SER A 6 10.31 -17.18 -2.39
C SER A 6 10.70 -15.71 -2.65
N ILE A 7 10.20 -15.12 -3.76
CA ILE A 7 10.52 -13.74 -4.17
C ILE A 7 10.16 -12.72 -3.06
N GLY A 8 9.11 -12.98 -2.29
CA GLY A 8 8.76 -12.17 -1.14
C GLY A 8 9.83 -12.17 -0.05
N LEU A 9 10.42 -13.35 0.21
CA LEU A 9 11.55 -13.46 1.14
C LEU A 9 12.81 -12.80 0.56
N VAL A 10 13.00 -12.87 -0.77
CA VAL A 10 14.12 -12.23 -1.48
C VAL A 10 14.01 -10.71 -1.44
N MET A 11 12.82 -10.14 -1.60
CA MET A 11 12.63 -8.69 -1.48
C MET A 11 12.88 -8.19 -0.04
N ILE A 12 12.41 -8.91 0.98
CA ILE A 12 12.71 -8.58 2.37
C ILE A 12 14.19 -8.83 2.69
N PHE A 13 14.78 -9.93 2.17
CA PHE A 13 16.20 -10.21 2.37
C PHE A 13 17.11 -9.22 1.63
N LEU A 14 16.72 -8.76 0.43
CA LEU A 14 17.44 -7.72 -0.30
C LEU A 14 17.32 -6.35 0.39
N LEU A 15 16.16 -6.00 0.95
CA LEU A 15 16.00 -4.82 1.78
C LEU A 15 16.91 -4.87 3.04
N LEU A 16 17.15 -6.08 3.57
CA LEU A 16 18.01 -6.29 4.73
C LEU A 16 19.51 -6.32 4.37
N VAL A 17 19.88 -6.94 3.24
CA VAL A 17 21.29 -7.14 2.84
C VAL A 17 21.88 -5.90 2.19
N VAL A 18 21.12 -5.14 1.42
CA VAL A 18 21.61 -3.90 0.79
C VAL A 18 21.82 -2.80 1.83
N GLY A 19 20.99 -2.76 2.89
CA GLY A 19 21.23 -1.87 4.04
C GLY A 19 22.51 -2.16 4.82
N THR A 20 23.14 -3.33 4.65
CA THR A 20 24.39 -3.70 5.35
C THR A 20 25.67 -3.50 4.54
N LYS A 21 25.58 -3.23 3.21
CA LYS A 21 26.76 -3.04 2.34
C LYS A 21 26.98 -1.63 1.81
N ALA A 22 26.04 -0.71 2.00
CA ALA A 22 26.28 0.70 1.72
C ALA A 22 27.15 1.30 2.84
N GLY A 23 28.39 1.64 2.51
CA GLY A 23 29.46 1.99 3.43
C GLY A 23 29.10 2.92 4.57
N ASN A 24 29.65 2.63 5.75
CA ASN A 24 29.81 3.47 6.95
C ASN A 24 28.80 4.60 7.21
N LEU A 25 27.51 4.36 7.04
CA LEU A 25 26.47 5.09 7.73
C LEU A 25 26.23 4.34 9.04
N GLN A 26 26.90 4.77 10.10
CA GLN A 26 26.60 4.39 11.48
C GLN A 26 25.19 4.91 11.85
N THR A 27 24.16 4.36 11.22
CA THR A 27 22.84 4.44 11.80
C THR A 27 22.77 3.38 12.88
N GLY A 28 22.94 3.77 14.14
CA GLY A 28 22.91 2.90 15.34
C GLY A 28 21.58 2.21 15.58
N TRP A 29 20.83 1.88 14.53
CA TRP A 29 19.56 1.23 14.59
C TRP A 29 19.70 -0.26 14.22
N SER A 30 19.76 -1.06 15.27
CA SER A 30 19.61 -2.51 15.12
C SER A 30 18.15 -2.84 14.81
N TRP A 31 17.90 -3.54 13.70
CA TRP A 31 16.59 -4.10 13.35
C TRP A 31 16.01 -4.98 14.47
N LYS A 32 16.84 -5.52 15.36
CA LYS A 32 16.38 -6.21 16.60
C LYS A 32 15.45 -5.34 17.43
N GLY A 33 15.61 -4.02 17.39
CA GLY A 33 14.70 -3.07 18.02
C GLY A 33 13.29 -3.01 17.39
N PHE A 34 13.04 -3.53 16.17
CA PHE A 34 11.72 -3.61 15.54
C PHE A 34 10.91 -4.85 15.93
N LEU A 35 11.50 -5.86 16.52
CA LEU A 35 10.88 -7.16 16.80
C LEU A 35 10.28 -7.25 18.22
N HIS A 36 9.33 -6.38 18.60
CA HIS A 36 8.62 -6.50 19.88
C HIS A 36 7.13 -6.85 19.71
N PRO A 37 6.57 -7.72 20.57
CA PRO A 37 5.24 -8.33 20.35
C PRO A 37 4.02 -7.41 20.49
N HIS A 38 4.21 -6.13 20.86
CA HIS A 38 3.12 -5.19 21.10
C HIS A 38 3.08 -4.02 20.11
N ARG A 39 3.60 -4.19 18.91
CA ARG A 39 3.67 -3.10 17.92
C ARG A 39 2.46 -3.02 17.03
N ARG A 40 2.22 -1.80 16.57
CA ARG A 40 1.25 -1.50 15.52
C ARG A 40 1.99 -1.03 14.29
N LEU A 41 1.45 -1.38 13.13
CA LEU A 41 1.94 -0.89 11.85
C LEU A 41 0.94 0.12 11.30
N PHE A 42 1.38 1.37 11.13
CA PHE A 42 0.65 2.40 10.42
C PHE A 42 1.29 2.61 9.05
N VAL A 43 0.48 2.61 8.00
CA VAL A 43 0.95 2.65 6.62
C VAL A 43 0.37 3.86 5.92
N PHE A 44 1.25 4.60 5.24
CA PHE A 44 0.91 5.76 4.42
C PHE A 44 1.51 5.57 3.04
N GLY A 45 0.79 5.95 1.99
CA GLY A 45 1.32 5.71 0.66
C GLY A 45 0.28 5.69 -0.44
N ASP A 46 0.69 5.07 -1.54
CA ASP A 46 -0.08 4.92 -2.76
C ASP A 46 -0.40 3.44 -3.08
N SER A 47 -0.53 3.10 -4.38
CA SER A 47 -0.85 1.75 -4.85
C SER A 47 0.15 0.68 -4.44
N PHE A 48 1.41 1.04 -4.16
CA PHE A 48 2.43 0.10 -3.68
C PHE A 48 2.19 -0.36 -2.24
N ALA A 49 1.39 0.42 -1.49
CA ALA A 49 1.09 0.16 -0.08
C ALA A 49 -0.39 -0.07 0.22
N ASP A 50 -1.31 0.34 -0.67
CA ASP A 50 -2.75 0.20 -0.46
C ASP A 50 -3.19 -1.26 -0.41
N THR A 51 -3.86 -1.67 0.66
CA THR A 51 -4.42 -3.01 0.86
C THR A 51 -5.93 -3.08 0.66
N GLY A 52 -6.53 -1.99 0.14
CA GLY A 52 -7.95 -1.96 -0.22
C GLY A 52 -8.74 -0.79 0.37
N ASN A 53 -8.14 0.38 0.46
CA ASN A 53 -8.84 1.63 0.82
C ASN A 53 -9.74 2.12 -0.30
N VAL A 54 -9.32 1.96 -1.56
CA VAL A 54 -10.18 2.24 -2.70
C VAL A 54 -11.26 1.18 -2.81
N HIS A 55 -12.53 1.59 -2.81
CA HIS A 55 -13.68 0.69 -2.79
C HIS A 55 -14.84 1.12 -3.69
N ASN A 56 -14.60 2.06 -4.62
CA ASN A 56 -15.63 2.47 -5.56
C ASN A 56 -15.54 1.62 -6.86
N PRO A 57 -16.41 0.61 -7.05
CA PRO A 57 -16.37 -0.24 -8.22
C PRO A 57 -16.75 0.48 -9.53
N LYS A 58 -17.29 1.72 -9.45
CA LYS A 58 -17.66 2.55 -10.60
C LYS A 58 -16.55 3.53 -11.02
N GLY A 59 -15.46 3.59 -10.25
CA GLY A 59 -14.30 4.42 -10.58
C GLY A 59 -13.29 3.69 -11.48
N PRO A 60 -12.22 4.36 -11.93
CA PRO A 60 -11.18 3.76 -12.79
C PRO A 60 -10.27 2.77 -12.01
N TYR A 61 -10.77 2.18 -10.93
CA TYR A 61 -9.98 1.34 -10.01
C TYR A 61 -10.16 -0.14 -10.36
N PHE A 62 -9.42 -0.59 -11.36
CA PHE A 62 -9.48 -1.94 -11.90
C PHE A 62 -9.04 -3.00 -10.88
N SER A 63 -8.31 -2.61 -9.84
CA SER A 63 -7.87 -3.49 -8.74
C SER A 63 -9.01 -4.10 -7.89
N LEU A 64 -10.25 -3.68 -8.13
CA LEU A 64 -11.45 -4.29 -7.53
C LEU A 64 -12.02 -5.44 -8.37
N GLY A 65 -11.41 -5.76 -9.50
CA GLY A 65 -11.77 -6.85 -10.39
C GLY A 65 -10.59 -7.78 -10.68
N LYS A 66 -10.89 -8.89 -11.37
CA LYS A 66 -9.84 -9.78 -11.88
C LYS A 66 -8.97 -9.05 -12.91
N PRO A 67 -7.68 -9.40 -12.98
CA PRO A 67 -6.97 -10.52 -12.32
C PRO A 67 -6.34 -10.17 -10.97
N TYR A 68 -6.67 -9.02 -10.38
CA TYR A 68 -6.09 -8.61 -9.10
C TYR A 68 -6.55 -9.52 -7.95
N GLY A 69 -5.65 -9.76 -6.99
CA GLY A 69 -5.95 -10.50 -5.76
C GLY A 69 -6.15 -12.00 -5.91
N GLU A 70 -5.97 -12.59 -7.10
CA GLU A 70 -6.23 -14.02 -7.34
C GLU A 70 -5.25 -14.92 -6.59
N THR A 71 -3.99 -14.51 -6.44
CA THR A 71 -2.98 -15.24 -5.66
C THR A 71 -3.09 -14.95 -4.18
N TYR A 72 -3.27 -13.67 -3.81
CA TYR A 72 -3.44 -13.25 -2.43
C TYR A 72 -4.33 -12.00 -2.36
N PRO A 73 -5.34 -12.02 -1.51
CA PRO A 73 -5.79 -13.09 -0.58
C PRO A 73 -6.70 -14.16 -1.20
N GLY A 74 -6.81 -14.26 -2.51
CA GLY A 74 -7.64 -15.20 -3.25
C GLY A 74 -8.88 -14.55 -3.88
N PHE A 75 -9.02 -13.23 -3.75
CA PHE A 75 -10.08 -12.40 -4.33
C PHE A 75 -9.64 -10.94 -4.38
N PRO A 76 -10.18 -10.10 -5.30
CA PRO A 76 -9.85 -8.68 -5.38
C PRO A 76 -10.22 -7.94 -4.11
N THR A 77 -9.29 -7.15 -3.58
CA THR A 77 -9.48 -6.36 -2.35
C THR A 77 -9.23 -4.88 -2.52
N GLY A 78 -8.72 -4.46 -3.69
CA GLY A 78 -8.24 -3.12 -3.98
C GLY A 78 -6.71 -3.01 -3.98
N ARG A 79 -5.97 -4.11 -3.70
CA ARG A 79 -4.52 -4.16 -3.96
C ARG A 79 -4.25 -4.06 -5.44
N TRP A 80 -3.28 -3.23 -5.81
CA TRP A 80 -2.79 -3.15 -7.21
C TRP A 80 -1.79 -4.26 -7.48
N SER A 81 -2.15 -5.46 -7.10
CA SER A 81 -1.37 -6.68 -7.26
C SER A 81 -2.31 -7.88 -7.34
N ASP A 82 -1.92 -8.90 -8.06
CA ASP A 82 -2.54 -10.22 -7.95
C ASP A 82 -2.22 -10.88 -6.59
N GLY A 83 -1.08 -10.50 -6.02
CA GLY A 83 -0.57 -11.01 -4.76
C GLY A 83 -0.49 -9.97 -3.65
N LYS A 84 0.57 -10.10 -2.85
CA LYS A 84 0.91 -9.17 -1.78
C LYS A 84 1.47 -7.86 -2.31
N VAL A 85 1.20 -6.78 -1.58
CA VAL A 85 1.85 -5.47 -1.75
C VAL A 85 2.87 -5.23 -0.65
N MET A 86 3.66 -4.17 -0.72
CA MET A 86 4.74 -3.89 0.25
C MET A 86 4.27 -3.91 1.70
N THR A 87 3.07 -3.41 1.98
CA THR A 87 2.45 -3.45 3.31
C THR A 87 2.37 -4.87 3.88
N ASP A 88 1.98 -5.85 3.05
CA ASP A 88 1.81 -7.23 3.49
C ASP A 88 3.17 -7.84 3.90
N PHE A 89 4.24 -7.55 3.14
CA PHE A 89 5.59 -8.01 3.45
C PHE A 89 6.17 -7.35 4.70
N VAL A 90 5.96 -6.04 4.86
CA VAL A 90 6.40 -5.32 6.07
C VAL A 90 5.65 -5.84 7.30
N ALA A 91 4.34 -6.09 7.20
CA ALA A 91 3.56 -6.66 8.28
C ALA A 91 4.06 -8.07 8.66
N GLU A 92 4.30 -8.92 7.65
CA GLU A 92 4.84 -10.27 7.86
C GLU A 92 6.23 -10.23 8.52
N TYR A 93 7.11 -9.33 8.08
CA TYR A 93 8.42 -9.12 8.70
C TYR A 93 8.32 -8.70 10.18
N LEU A 94 7.32 -7.89 10.52
CA LEU A 94 7.05 -7.47 11.90
C LEU A 94 6.26 -8.50 12.70
N HIS A 95 5.92 -9.65 12.12
CA HIS A 95 5.05 -10.69 12.70
C HIS A 95 3.66 -10.18 13.06
N LEU A 96 3.12 -9.29 12.21
CA LEU A 96 1.79 -8.70 12.33
C LEU A 96 0.91 -9.16 11.15
N PRO A 97 -0.40 -9.25 11.33
CA PRO A 97 -1.31 -9.30 10.18
C PRO A 97 -1.26 -7.97 9.41
N SER A 98 -1.55 -7.99 8.12
CA SER A 98 -1.70 -6.75 7.36
C SER A 98 -2.69 -5.81 8.05
N PRO A 99 -2.31 -4.54 8.26
CA PRO A 99 -3.17 -3.58 8.95
C PRO A 99 -4.44 -3.32 8.16
N VAL A 100 -5.55 -3.14 8.87
CA VAL A 100 -6.85 -2.88 8.27
C VAL A 100 -6.84 -1.61 7.43
N PRO A 101 -7.40 -1.60 6.21
CA PRO A 101 -7.61 -0.37 5.46
C PRO A 101 -8.48 0.62 6.23
N TYR A 102 -8.11 1.90 6.24
CA TYR A 102 -8.83 2.96 6.96
C TYR A 102 -10.31 3.02 6.58
N SER A 103 -10.62 2.86 5.30
CA SER A 103 -12.00 2.84 4.78
C SER A 103 -12.84 1.68 5.34
N LYS A 104 -12.20 0.58 5.75
CA LYS A 104 -12.86 -0.63 6.28
C LYS A 104 -12.74 -0.77 7.80
N ARG A 105 -12.24 0.26 8.50
CA ARG A 105 -11.93 0.22 9.94
C ARG A 105 -13.14 -0.11 10.83
N GLU A 106 -14.32 0.28 10.43
CA GLU A 106 -15.54 0.01 11.19
C GLU A 106 -16.04 -1.43 10.98
N GLN A 107 -15.82 -1.99 9.80
CA GLN A 107 -16.18 -3.36 9.47
C GLN A 107 -15.28 -4.37 10.22
N PHE A 108 -13.98 -4.06 10.35
CA PHE A 108 -12.99 -4.96 10.95
C PHE A 108 -12.38 -4.38 12.23
N LYS A 109 -13.24 -3.99 13.18
CA LYS A 109 -12.82 -3.33 14.44
C LYS A 109 -11.74 -4.08 15.20
N TRP A 110 -11.78 -5.41 15.20
CA TRP A 110 -10.83 -6.26 15.92
C TRP A 110 -9.41 -6.22 15.34
N LEU A 111 -9.24 -5.85 14.06
CA LEU A 111 -7.93 -5.70 13.43
C LEU A 111 -7.23 -4.38 13.79
N ARG A 112 -7.96 -3.35 14.25
CA ARG A 112 -7.38 -2.03 14.59
C ARG A 112 -6.25 -2.13 15.60
N ARG A 113 -6.27 -3.14 16.47
CA ARG A 113 -5.19 -3.39 17.45
C ARG A 113 -3.81 -3.64 16.84
N TYR A 114 -3.74 -3.99 15.57
CA TYR A 114 -2.49 -4.23 14.84
C TYR A 114 -2.02 -3.02 14.03
N GLY A 115 -2.77 -1.94 14.01
CA GLY A 115 -2.51 -0.72 13.27
C GLY A 115 -3.54 -0.45 12.19
N MET A 116 -3.18 0.39 11.21
CA MET A 116 -4.07 0.80 10.15
C MET A 116 -3.31 1.18 8.89
N ASN A 117 -3.90 0.90 7.74
CA ASN A 117 -3.39 1.30 6.44
C ASN A 117 -4.18 2.50 5.93
N PHE A 118 -3.52 3.65 5.77
CA PHE A 118 -4.07 4.90 5.25
C PHE A 118 -3.73 5.13 3.78
N ALA A 119 -2.95 4.25 3.14
CA ALA A 119 -2.51 4.39 1.76
C ALA A 119 -3.69 4.28 0.77
N TYR A 120 -3.69 5.13 -0.25
CA TYR A 120 -4.67 5.10 -1.34
C TYR A 120 -3.98 5.05 -2.69
N ALA A 121 -4.39 4.12 -3.55
CA ALA A 121 -3.85 4.00 -4.89
C ALA A 121 -4.03 5.30 -5.70
N GLY A 122 -3.00 5.67 -6.46
CA GLY A 122 -2.99 6.85 -7.33
C GLY A 122 -2.66 8.16 -6.63
N THR A 123 -2.55 8.19 -5.29
CA THR A 123 -2.26 9.42 -4.53
C THR A 123 -0.76 9.71 -4.44
N GLY A 124 -0.41 10.94 -4.11
CA GLY A 124 0.96 11.42 -3.98
C GLY A 124 1.21 12.11 -2.64
N VAL A 125 2.37 12.72 -2.55
CA VAL A 125 2.73 13.63 -1.44
C VAL A 125 1.92 14.92 -1.55
N PHE A 126 1.59 15.33 -2.78
CA PHE A 126 0.65 16.39 -3.12
C PHE A 126 -0.63 15.80 -3.72
N ASP A 127 -1.63 16.66 -3.96
CA ASP A 127 -2.84 16.28 -4.67
C ASP A 127 -2.51 15.84 -6.11
N THR A 128 -2.88 14.64 -6.44
CA THR A 128 -2.71 14.04 -7.78
C THR A 128 -4.02 14.05 -8.58
N PHE A 129 -4.97 14.88 -8.20
CA PHE A 129 -6.29 15.07 -8.83
C PHE A 129 -7.13 13.79 -8.92
N THR A 130 -6.87 12.84 -8.04
CA THR A 130 -7.67 11.61 -7.92
C THR A 130 -8.93 11.79 -7.09
N GLY A 131 -9.04 12.89 -6.35
CA GLY A 131 -10.08 13.10 -5.34
C GLY A 131 -9.92 12.20 -4.11
N LEU A 132 -8.77 11.50 -3.97
CA LEU A 132 -8.44 10.64 -2.84
C LEU A 132 -7.42 11.34 -1.91
N PRO A 133 -7.34 10.93 -0.63
CA PRO A 133 -6.47 11.56 0.35
C PRO A 133 -4.99 11.52 -0.05
N ASP A 134 -4.35 12.67 -0.20
CA ASP A 134 -2.90 12.82 -0.32
C ASP A 134 -2.20 12.46 1.00
N MET A 135 -0.86 12.49 1.04
CA MET A 135 -0.11 12.14 2.23
C MET A 135 -0.50 12.97 3.44
N THR A 136 -0.74 14.27 3.28
CA THR A 136 -1.12 15.17 4.39
C THR A 136 -2.45 14.74 4.98
N GLN A 137 -3.45 14.50 4.12
CA GLN A 137 -4.79 14.07 4.53
C GLN A 137 -4.80 12.66 5.14
N GLN A 138 -3.93 11.76 4.67
CA GLN A 138 -3.73 10.44 5.30
C GLN A 138 -3.20 10.59 6.74
N ILE A 139 -2.26 11.52 6.96
CA ILE A 139 -1.72 11.82 8.30
C ILE A 139 -2.78 12.54 9.15
N ASP A 140 -3.61 13.41 8.57
CA ASP A 140 -4.73 14.06 9.29
C ASP A 140 -5.71 13.01 9.84
N ALA A 141 -6.05 12.01 9.03
CA ALA A 141 -6.90 10.90 9.47
C ALA A 141 -6.26 10.10 10.62
N PHE A 142 -4.95 9.87 10.57
CA PHE A 142 -4.22 9.22 11.66
C PHE A 142 -4.21 10.07 12.93
N GLU A 143 -3.94 11.37 12.82
CA GLU A 143 -3.97 12.31 13.95
C GLU A 143 -5.35 12.35 14.63
N GLN A 144 -6.43 12.34 13.85
CA GLN A 144 -7.79 12.25 14.39
C GLN A 144 -8.00 10.99 15.22
N LEU A 145 -7.47 9.83 14.78
CA LEU A 145 -7.58 8.58 15.54
C LEU A 145 -6.75 8.62 16.84
N ILE A 146 -5.60 9.31 16.85
CA ILE A 146 -4.84 9.55 18.09
C ILE A 146 -5.65 10.44 19.04
N LYS A 147 -6.17 11.57 18.54
CA LYS A 147 -6.99 12.52 19.33
C LYS A 147 -8.27 11.88 19.88
N SER A 148 -8.84 10.91 19.18
CA SER A 148 -10.02 10.15 19.66
C SER A 148 -9.68 9.14 20.75
N GLY A 149 -8.40 8.97 21.12
CA GLY A 149 -7.93 8.02 22.11
C GLY A 149 -7.64 6.61 21.57
N LEU A 150 -7.98 6.30 20.30
CA LEU A 150 -7.83 4.94 19.77
C LEU A 150 -6.36 4.45 19.81
N TYR A 151 -5.39 5.34 19.60
CA TYR A 151 -3.96 4.98 19.53
C TYR A 151 -3.08 5.78 20.50
N ALA A 152 -3.64 6.70 21.30
CA ALA A 152 -2.88 7.63 22.14
C ALA A 152 -1.81 6.95 23.01
N GLU A 153 -2.14 5.82 23.65
CA GLU A 153 -1.24 5.11 24.54
C GLU A 153 -0.15 4.28 23.84
N HIS A 154 -0.27 4.09 22.51
CA HIS A 154 0.53 3.08 21.80
C HIS A 154 1.33 3.63 20.62
N VAL A 155 1.14 4.90 20.28
CA VAL A 155 1.77 5.52 19.12
C VAL A 155 3.30 5.46 19.19
N ASN A 156 3.89 5.65 20.38
CA ASN A 156 5.34 5.65 20.60
C ASN A 156 5.99 4.28 20.43
N SER A 157 5.24 3.19 20.55
CA SER A 157 5.72 1.82 20.35
C SER A 157 5.43 1.29 18.95
N SER A 158 4.76 2.08 18.10
CA SER A 158 4.38 1.70 16.74
C SER A 158 5.47 1.94 15.70
N VAL A 159 5.22 1.42 14.50
CA VAL A 159 6.03 1.65 13.29
C VAL A 159 5.16 2.37 12.27
N ALA A 160 5.65 3.45 11.68
CA ALA A 160 5.08 4.02 10.46
C ALA A 160 5.90 3.55 9.25
N PHE A 161 5.20 3.03 8.26
CA PHE A 161 5.76 2.69 6.95
C PHE A 161 5.18 3.62 5.90
N VAL A 162 6.06 4.30 5.16
CA VAL A 162 5.72 5.31 4.16
C VAL A 162 6.24 4.85 2.80
N SER A 163 5.35 4.71 1.82
CA SER A 163 5.72 4.26 0.47
C SER A 163 4.93 5.04 -0.59
N TYR A 164 5.62 5.95 -1.26
CA TYR A 164 5.11 6.68 -2.42
C TYR A 164 5.99 6.36 -3.63
N ALA A 165 5.36 5.91 -4.73
CA ALA A 165 6.05 5.41 -5.92
C ALA A 165 6.20 6.46 -7.03
N GLY A 166 5.81 7.72 -6.77
CA GLY A 166 6.09 8.83 -7.66
C GLY A 166 4.91 9.29 -8.51
N ASN A 167 3.65 9.09 -8.07
CA ASN A 167 2.46 9.61 -8.77
C ASN A 167 2.51 11.13 -8.95
N ASP A 168 3.10 11.88 -8.02
CA ASP A 168 3.35 13.31 -8.16
C ASP A 168 4.04 13.64 -9.48
N TYR A 169 5.01 12.84 -9.88
CA TYR A 169 5.81 13.06 -11.09
C TYR A 169 5.09 12.69 -12.38
N LEU A 170 4.11 11.80 -12.30
CA LEU A 170 3.23 11.48 -13.44
C LEU A 170 2.28 12.63 -13.74
N VAL A 171 1.77 13.28 -12.70
CA VAL A 171 0.80 14.37 -12.80
C VAL A 171 1.46 15.69 -13.18
N TYR A 172 2.58 16.02 -12.55
CA TYR A 172 3.29 17.29 -12.75
C TYR A 172 4.38 17.22 -13.83
N LEU A 173 4.27 16.24 -14.75
CA LEU A 173 5.03 16.12 -16.00
C LEU A 173 6.56 16.31 -15.87
N GLY A 174 7.18 15.68 -14.88
CA GLY A 174 8.63 15.55 -14.82
C GLY A 174 9.39 16.88 -14.66
N LEU A 175 8.77 17.92 -14.13
CA LEU A 175 9.46 19.15 -13.82
C LEU A 175 10.51 18.88 -12.74
N TYR A 176 11.78 18.85 -13.12
CA TYR A 176 12.91 18.68 -12.19
C TYR A 176 12.85 19.65 -10.99
N ALA A 177 12.36 20.86 -11.22
CA ALA A 177 12.12 21.84 -10.16
C ALA A 177 11.11 21.36 -9.10
N TYR A 178 10.16 20.48 -9.47
CA TYR A 178 9.15 19.96 -8.56
C TYR A 178 9.68 18.88 -7.62
N GLY A 179 10.77 18.19 -8.00
CA GLY A 179 11.37 17.14 -7.20
C GLY A 179 11.82 17.61 -5.82
N HIS A 180 12.39 18.80 -5.71
CA HIS A 180 12.74 19.40 -4.42
C HIS A 180 11.51 19.65 -3.54
N GLN A 181 10.41 20.15 -4.11
CA GLN A 181 9.18 20.44 -3.37
C GLN A 181 8.53 19.15 -2.86
N VAL A 182 8.46 18.10 -3.69
CA VAL A 182 7.93 16.78 -3.30
C VAL A 182 8.74 16.22 -2.13
N VAL A 183 10.06 16.24 -2.22
CA VAL A 183 10.92 15.70 -1.15
C VAL A 183 10.86 16.56 0.11
N GLN A 184 10.82 17.88 0.01
CA GLN A 184 10.66 18.76 1.17
C GLN A 184 9.33 18.50 1.88
N LYS A 185 8.22 18.37 1.14
CA LYS A 185 6.91 18.06 1.71
C LYS A 185 6.88 16.66 2.31
N LEU A 186 7.52 15.67 1.66
CA LEU A 186 7.67 14.31 2.19
C LEU A 186 8.41 14.34 3.52
N ALA A 187 9.58 15.00 3.59
CA ALA A 187 10.37 15.12 4.82
C ALA A 187 9.58 15.82 5.96
N ALA A 188 8.86 16.90 5.65
CA ALA A 188 8.01 17.58 6.61
C ALA A 188 6.89 16.66 7.15
N ASN A 189 6.30 15.83 6.30
CA ASN A 189 5.29 14.85 6.70
C ASN A 189 5.89 13.69 7.53
N LEU A 190 7.12 13.27 7.24
CA LEU A 190 7.84 12.29 8.08
C LEU A 190 8.12 12.87 9.48
N GLN A 191 8.57 14.13 9.57
CA GLN A 191 8.72 14.83 10.84
C GLN A 191 7.39 14.92 11.58
N ARG A 192 6.29 15.27 10.90
CA ARG A 192 4.96 15.32 11.50
C ARG A 192 4.53 13.98 12.12
N LEU A 193 4.83 12.85 11.47
CA LEU A 193 4.59 11.52 12.06
C LEU A 193 5.37 11.32 13.37
N GLN A 194 6.61 11.82 13.43
CA GLN A 194 7.42 11.76 14.65
C GLN A 194 6.87 12.68 15.76
N ASP A 195 6.40 13.87 15.39
CA ASP A 195 5.78 14.83 16.32
C ASP A 195 4.47 14.28 16.89
N LEU A 196 3.72 13.50 16.11
CA LEU A 196 2.55 12.75 16.58
C LEU A 196 2.91 11.58 17.50
N GLY A 197 4.20 11.32 17.74
CA GLY A 197 4.71 10.35 18.69
C GLY A 197 5.23 9.05 18.09
N VAL A 198 5.18 8.83 16.77
CA VAL A 198 5.73 7.63 16.14
C VAL A 198 7.26 7.68 16.16
N LYS A 199 7.90 6.82 16.96
CA LYS A 199 9.36 6.81 17.13
C LYS A 199 10.11 6.04 16.05
N LYS A 200 9.43 5.22 15.25
CA LYS A 200 10.03 4.35 14.22
C LYS A 200 9.33 4.60 12.91
N VAL A 201 9.96 5.39 12.07
CA VAL A 201 9.48 5.72 10.74
C VAL A 201 10.41 5.09 9.70
N ALA A 202 9.83 4.37 8.75
CA ALA A 202 10.54 3.85 7.59
C ALA A 202 9.91 4.44 6.32
N VAL A 203 10.74 4.88 5.39
CA VAL A 203 10.31 5.43 4.09
C VAL A 203 11.03 4.70 2.97
N THR A 204 10.34 4.43 1.86
CA THR A 204 10.96 3.82 0.68
C THR A 204 11.57 4.88 -0.24
N THR A 205 12.68 4.53 -0.89
CA THR A 205 13.11 5.25 -2.10
C THR A 205 12.14 4.97 -3.25
N LEU A 206 12.11 5.86 -4.26
CA LEU A 206 11.45 5.54 -5.53
C LEU A 206 12.14 4.35 -6.19
N PRO A 207 11.37 3.43 -6.81
CA PRO A 207 11.95 2.38 -7.66
C PRO A 207 12.59 3.01 -8.93
N PRO A 208 13.36 2.25 -9.73
CA PRO A 208 13.84 2.70 -11.03
C PRO A 208 12.65 2.87 -11.98
N SER A 209 11.97 4.02 -11.92
CA SER A 209 10.69 4.26 -12.58
C SER A 209 10.77 4.04 -14.10
N GLY A 210 11.89 4.35 -14.73
CA GLY A 210 12.11 4.08 -16.15
C GLY A 210 12.09 2.60 -16.53
N CYS A 211 12.17 1.68 -15.57
CA CYS A 211 12.09 0.24 -15.80
C CYS A 211 10.66 -0.32 -15.57
N ILE A 212 9.72 0.52 -15.13
CA ILE A 212 8.33 0.10 -14.93
C ILE A 212 7.63 -0.06 -16.29
N PRO A 213 6.76 -1.08 -16.48
CA PRO A 213 6.14 -1.40 -17.77
C PRO A 213 5.44 -0.25 -18.47
N ILE A 214 4.82 0.69 -17.74
CA ILE A 214 4.17 1.87 -18.31
C ILE A 214 5.15 2.76 -19.09
N PHE A 215 6.40 2.85 -18.66
CA PHE A 215 7.43 3.65 -19.34
C PHE A 215 8.16 2.84 -20.39
N THR A 216 8.46 1.56 -20.12
CA THR A 216 9.16 0.69 -21.08
C THR A 216 8.29 0.29 -22.26
N TYR A 217 6.98 0.53 -22.21
CA TYR A 217 6.09 0.42 -23.36
C TYR A 217 6.59 1.25 -24.57
N SER A 218 7.08 2.46 -24.33
CA SER A 218 7.63 3.35 -25.36
C SER A 218 8.89 2.80 -26.04
N THR A 219 9.60 1.89 -25.41
CA THR A 219 10.80 1.21 -25.93
C THR A 219 10.50 -0.22 -26.40
N SER A 220 9.24 -0.57 -26.58
CA SER A 220 8.79 -1.94 -26.85
C SER A 220 9.35 -2.95 -25.85
N PHE A 221 9.50 -2.54 -24.58
CA PHE A 221 10.04 -3.32 -23.47
C PHE A 221 11.48 -3.83 -23.67
N SER A 222 12.27 -3.15 -24.52
CA SER A 222 13.65 -3.54 -24.82
C SER A 222 14.66 -2.96 -23.81
N GLN A 223 14.37 -1.80 -23.23
CA GLN A 223 15.25 -1.11 -22.30
C GLN A 223 14.47 -0.20 -21.35
N CYS A 224 15.09 0.11 -20.21
CA CYS A 224 14.57 1.12 -19.30
C CYS A 224 14.73 2.53 -19.91
N VAL A 225 13.79 3.43 -19.60
CA VAL A 225 13.86 4.84 -19.99
C VAL A 225 14.80 5.58 -19.02
N SER A 226 16.01 5.89 -19.48
CA SER A 226 17.09 6.45 -18.65
C SER A 226 16.68 7.75 -17.96
N GLN A 227 15.94 8.63 -18.65
CA GLN A 227 15.49 9.90 -18.09
C GLN A 227 14.65 9.71 -16.83
N ASN A 228 13.74 8.74 -16.81
CA ASN A 228 12.91 8.43 -15.65
C ASN A 228 13.74 7.84 -14.50
N ASN A 229 14.74 7.01 -14.82
CA ASN A 229 15.66 6.47 -13.79
C ASN A 229 16.51 7.58 -13.16
N ASN A 230 17.05 8.51 -13.96
CA ASN A 230 17.79 9.67 -13.46
C ASN A 230 16.93 10.52 -12.53
N PHE A 231 15.66 10.65 -12.86
CA PHE A 231 14.70 11.37 -12.04
C PHE A 231 14.48 10.68 -10.67
N SER A 232 14.24 9.35 -10.69
CA SER A 232 14.14 8.58 -9.45
C SER A 232 15.41 8.66 -8.61
N ALA A 233 16.59 8.59 -9.25
CA ALA A 233 17.87 8.70 -8.57
C ALA A 233 18.05 10.07 -7.89
N LEU A 234 17.68 11.18 -8.56
CA LEU A 234 17.70 12.52 -7.99
C LEU A 234 16.75 12.64 -6.78
N HIS A 235 15.52 12.18 -6.92
CA HIS A 235 14.58 12.15 -5.79
C HIS A 235 15.17 11.41 -4.59
N ASN A 236 15.73 10.22 -4.83
CA ASN A 236 16.29 9.37 -3.78
C ASN A 236 17.51 10.02 -3.10
N GLN A 237 18.33 10.72 -3.86
CA GLN A 237 19.45 11.51 -3.32
C GLN A 237 18.94 12.64 -2.42
N LEU A 238 17.94 13.40 -2.88
CA LEU A 238 17.32 14.48 -2.12
C LEU A 238 16.62 13.95 -0.85
N LEU A 239 15.90 12.83 -0.95
CA LEU A 239 15.26 12.19 0.20
C LEU A 239 16.28 11.80 1.27
N ASN A 240 17.37 11.11 0.88
CA ASN A 240 18.43 10.73 1.80
C ASN A 240 19.07 11.94 2.50
N ALA A 241 19.25 13.06 1.78
CA ALA A 241 19.75 14.29 2.36
C ALA A 241 18.75 14.91 3.35
N SER A 242 17.46 14.96 2.98
CA SER A 242 16.43 15.64 3.76
C SER A 242 16.03 14.91 5.05
N VAL A 243 16.21 13.58 5.12
CA VAL A 243 15.87 12.80 6.32
C VAL A 243 17.07 12.59 7.26
N ARG A 244 18.27 13.00 6.87
CA ARG A 244 19.50 12.76 7.63
C ARG A 244 19.46 13.33 9.04
N ASP A 245 18.90 14.53 9.17
CA ASP A 245 18.93 15.30 10.41
C ASP A 245 17.63 15.12 11.23
N LEU A 246 16.69 14.25 10.77
CA LEU A 246 15.48 13.95 11.51
C LEU A 246 15.79 13.13 12.78
N SER A 247 15.15 13.49 13.89
CA SER A 247 15.34 12.82 15.18
C SER A 247 13.99 12.48 15.83
N PRO A 248 13.73 11.20 16.08
CA PRO A 248 14.57 10.00 15.87
C PRO A 248 14.91 9.78 14.38
N PRO A 249 15.99 9.06 14.06
CA PRO A 249 16.36 8.79 12.67
C PRO A 249 15.27 8.06 11.90
N VAL A 250 15.03 8.46 10.65
CA VAL A 250 14.16 7.77 9.70
C VAL A 250 14.95 6.69 8.96
N VAL A 251 14.37 5.49 8.87
CA VAL A 251 14.97 4.39 8.10
C VAL A 251 14.58 4.53 6.62
N VAL A 252 15.58 4.69 5.74
CA VAL A 252 15.34 4.69 4.29
C VAL A 252 15.51 3.28 3.76
N LEU A 253 14.46 2.76 3.13
CA LEU A 253 14.45 1.44 2.48
C LEU A 253 14.79 1.60 1.00
N ASP A 254 15.90 1.04 0.57
CA ASP A 254 16.42 1.21 -0.78
C ASP A 254 15.71 0.33 -1.81
N ASN A 255 14.52 0.74 -2.21
CA ASN A 255 13.76 0.10 -3.26
C ASN A 255 14.44 0.20 -4.62
N TYR A 256 15.15 1.29 -4.90
CA TYR A 256 15.79 1.51 -6.19
C TYR A 256 16.77 0.38 -6.53
N ASN A 257 17.73 0.15 -5.64
CA ASN A 257 18.72 -0.90 -5.85
C ASN A 257 18.16 -2.30 -5.66
N ALA A 258 17.16 -2.48 -4.80
CA ALA A 258 16.47 -3.75 -4.66
C ALA A 258 15.81 -4.18 -5.99
N PHE A 259 15.09 -3.28 -6.66
CA PHE A 259 14.50 -3.54 -7.97
C PHE A 259 15.55 -3.81 -9.04
N LEU A 260 16.61 -3.00 -9.13
CA LEU A 260 17.69 -3.22 -10.08
C LEU A 260 18.34 -4.60 -9.90
N THR A 261 18.60 -5.00 -8.65
CA THR A 261 19.19 -6.30 -8.33
C THR A 261 18.31 -7.46 -8.81
N VAL A 262 16.99 -7.34 -8.61
CA VAL A 262 16.06 -8.40 -9.08
C VAL A 262 15.93 -8.39 -10.61
N LEU A 263 15.88 -7.21 -11.24
CA LEU A 263 15.85 -7.07 -12.69
C LEU A 263 17.08 -7.67 -13.39
N GLN A 264 18.22 -7.81 -12.71
CA GLN A 264 19.42 -8.45 -13.24
C GLN A 264 19.37 -9.99 -13.20
N GLN A 265 18.39 -10.59 -12.50
CA GLN A 265 18.30 -12.07 -12.39
C GLN A 265 17.84 -12.70 -13.71
N GLU A 266 18.59 -13.67 -14.19
CA GLU A 266 18.34 -14.37 -15.48
C GLU A 266 17.05 -15.19 -15.51
N LYS A 267 16.52 -15.54 -14.34
CA LYS A 267 15.28 -16.34 -14.24
C LYS A 267 14.05 -15.67 -14.86
N PHE A 268 14.09 -14.35 -15.07
CA PHE A 268 13.00 -13.60 -15.68
C PHE A 268 13.26 -13.41 -17.18
N GLY A 269 12.44 -14.00 -18.05
CA GLY A 269 12.60 -13.93 -19.49
C GLY A 269 12.39 -12.53 -20.06
N ASN A 270 11.28 -11.87 -19.75
CA ASN A 270 11.05 -10.45 -20.08
C ASN A 270 10.90 -9.64 -18.81
N ARG A 271 11.98 -8.93 -18.44
CA ARG A 271 12.09 -8.21 -17.17
C ARG A 271 11.41 -6.85 -17.16
N LEU A 272 11.09 -6.32 -18.35
CA LEU A 272 10.58 -4.96 -18.52
C LEU A 272 9.10 -4.94 -18.95
N ARG A 273 8.52 -6.10 -19.23
CA ARG A 273 7.12 -6.25 -19.63
C ARG A 273 6.30 -6.80 -18.48
N GLY A 274 5.12 -6.21 -18.26
CA GLY A 274 4.15 -6.74 -17.29
C GLY A 274 3.52 -8.05 -17.76
N CYS A 275 3.21 -8.95 -16.82
CA CYS A 275 2.45 -10.16 -17.12
C CYS A 275 1.00 -9.83 -17.53
N CYS A 276 0.40 -8.83 -16.90
CA CYS A 276 -0.90 -8.31 -17.28
C CYS A 276 -0.70 -6.97 -18.00
N MET A 277 -1.10 -6.92 -19.27
CA MET A 277 -0.92 -5.74 -20.12
C MET A 277 -2.23 -5.39 -20.81
N GLY A 278 -2.59 -4.11 -20.83
CA GLY A 278 -3.67 -3.62 -21.65
C GLY A 278 -3.44 -3.89 -23.14
N VAL A 279 -4.50 -4.00 -23.92
CA VAL A 279 -4.44 -4.25 -25.37
C VAL A 279 -3.76 -3.10 -26.13
N ASN A 280 -3.67 -1.92 -25.52
CA ASN A 280 -2.94 -0.75 -26.03
C ASN A 280 -2.43 0.11 -24.85
N ALA A 281 -1.73 1.21 -25.16
CA ALA A 281 -1.08 2.09 -24.19
C ALA A 281 -2.04 2.86 -23.25
N THR A 282 -3.32 2.96 -23.58
CA THR A 282 -4.32 3.70 -22.81
C THR A 282 -5.18 2.81 -21.94
N VAL A 283 -5.03 1.50 -22.06
CA VAL A 283 -5.82 0.50 -21.33
C VAL A 283 -4.96 -0.15 -20.24
N TRP A 284 -5.53 -0.26 -19.07
CA TRP A 284 -4.87 -0.86 -17.92
C TRP A 284 -5.25 -2.32 -17.71
N CYS A 285 -4.38 -3.06 -17.03
CA CYS A 285 -4.69 -4.40 -16.53
C CYS A 285 -6.00 -4.38 -15.71
N GLY A 286 -6.86 -5.36 -15.94
CA GLY A 286 -8.15 -5.47 -15.24
C GLY A 286 -9.29 -4.66 -15.85
N GLN A 287 -9.01 -3.83 -16.87
CA GLN A 287 -10.05 -3.07 -17.54
C GLN A 287 -10.91 -3.96 -18.44
N VAL A 288 -12.22 -3.72 -18.42
CA VAL A 288 -13.19 -4.39 -19.29
C VAL A 288 -13.91 -3.35 -20.17
N ASP A 289 -14.42 -3.78 -21.31
CA ASP A 289 -15.26 -2.95 -22.18
C ASP A 289 -16.72 -2.86 -21.64
N GLY A 290 -17.57 -2.16 -22.39
CA GLY A 290 -18.99 -1.99 -22.04
C GLY A 290 -19.79 -3.29 -22.01
N ASN A 291 -19.28 -4.38 -22.58
CA ASN A 291 -19.87 -5.72 -22.58
C ASN A 291 -19.23 -6.63 -21.49
N GLY A 292 -18.31 -6.10 -20.68
CA GLY A 292 -17.59 -6.87 -19.65
C GLY A 292 -16.44 -7.73 -20.20
N GLN A 293 -16.02 -7.53 -21.46
CA GLN A 293 -14.92 -8.29 -22.05
C GLN A 293 -13.57 -7.69 -21.64
N PRO A 294 -12.60 -8.53 -21.22
CA PRO A 294 -11.27 -8.06 -20.84
C PRO A 294 -10.59 -7.29 -21.98
N GLN A 295 -10.11 -6.10 -21.67
CA GLN A 295 -9.31 -5.27 -22.54
C GLN A 295 -7.82 -5.39 -22.22
N TYR A 296 -7.41 -6.53 -21.68
CA TYR A 296 -6.03 -6.84 -21.31
C TYR A 296 -5.69 -8.29 -21.65
N THR A 297 -4.41 -8.57 -21.70
CA THR A 297 -3.85 -9.92 -21.91
C THR A 297 -3.02 -10.31 -20.71
N LEU A 298 -3.04 -11.62 -20.39
CA LEU A 298 -2.17 -12.21 -19.38
C LEU A 298 -1.05 -12.98 -20.04
N CYS A 299 0.14 -12.93 -19.45
CA CYS A 299 1.26 -13.74 -19.90
C CYS A 299 0.99 -15.24 -19.67
N PRO A 300 1.51 -16.15 -20.55
CA PRO A 300 1.30 -17.58 -20.41
C PRO A 300 1.95 -18.19 -19.15
N ASN A 301 3.06 -17.61 -18.72
CA ASN A 301 3.82 -18.06 -17.56
C ASN A 301 4.12 -16.88 -16.64
N PRO A 302 3.27 -16.61 -15.64
CA PRO A 302 3.47 -15.55 -14.68
C PRO A 302 4.81 -15.64 -13.94
N TRP A 303 5.34 -16.82 -13.70
CA TRP A 303 6.57 -17.07 -12.94
C TRP A 303 7.84 -16.62 -13.64
N SER A 304 7.79 -16.48 -14.97
CA SER A 304 8.91 -16.01 -15.78
C SER A 304 8.96 -14.49 -15.96
N THR A 305 8.04 -13.76 -15.35
CA THR A 305 7.90 -12.31 -15.53
C THR A 305 8.16 -11.60 -14.21
N PHE A 306 9.05 -10.61 -14.19
CA PHE A 306 9.36 -9.85 -12.98
C PHE A 306 8.17 -8.98 -12.53
N TRP A 307 7.58 -8.23 -13.46
CA TRP A 307 6.39 -7.43 -13.22
C TRP A 307 5.15 -8.30 -13.25
N ASN A 308 5.15 -9.25 -12.33
CA ASN A 308 4.05 -10.16 -12.15
C ASN A 308 3.41 -9.92 -10.81
N SER A 309 2.12 -9.74 -10.87
CA SER A 309 1.30 -9.75 -9.68
C SER A 309 1.12 -11.16 -9.10
N TYR A 310 1.69 -12.22 -9.70
CA TYR A 310 1.53 -13.59 -9.25
C TYR A 310 2.62 -13.99 -8.26
N GLU A 311 2.23 -14.31 -7.05
CA GLU A 311 3.09 -14.93 -6.05
C GLU A 311 2.96 -16.46 -6.14
N GLU A 312 4.08 -17.17 -6.05
CA GLU A 312 4.12 -18.62 -6.11
C GLU A 312 3.22 -19.22 -5.00
N LYS A 313 2.22 -20.01 -5.40
CA LYS A 313 1.53 -20.91 -4.49
C LYS A 313 2.52 -21.98 -4.04
N ASN A 314 3.32 -21.65 -3.04
CA ASN A 314 4.17 -22.65 -2.39
C ASN A 314 3.26 -23.75 -1.87
N LYS A 315 3.30 -24.91 -2.54
CA LYS A 315 2.80 -26.18 -2.00
C LYS A 315 3.72 -26.67 -0.86
N SER A 316 4.22 -25.78 -0.01
CA SER A 316 4.79 -26.20 1.25
C SER A 316 3.62 -26.40 2.21
N LYS A 317 3.33 -27.66 2.47
CA LYS A 317 2.50 -28.10 3.58
C LYS A 317 3.16 -27.67 4.90
N ASN A 318 3.07 -26.39 5.22
CA ASN A 318 3.40 -25.90 6.55
C ASN A 318 2.09 -25.73 7.31
N PRO A 319 1.82 -26.54 8.37
CA PRO A 319 0.54 -26.58 9.08
C PRO A 319 0.22 -25.32 9.89
N SER A 320 1.07 -24.28 9.86
CA SER A 320 0.90 -23.08 10.67
C SER A 320 0.09 -21.95 10.03
N THR A 321 -0.30 -22.06 8.75
CA THR A 321 -1.29 -21.15 8.17
C THR A 321 -2.69 -21.64 8.52
N ARG A 322 -3.15 -21.34 9.72
CA ARG A 322 -4.56 -21.48 10.06
C ARG A 322 -5.36 -20.60 9.09
N ARG A 323 -6.05 -21.28 8.20
CA ARG A 323 -7.11 -20.77 7.35
C ARG A 323 -8.10 -20.01 8.25
N TRP A 324 -8.13 -18.72 8.19
CA TRP A 324 -9.17 -17.92 8.79
C TRP A 324 -10.48 -18.19 8.03
N LYS A 325 -11.20 -19.24 8.44
CA LYS A 325 -12.61 -19.40 8.09
C LYS A 325 -13.36 -18.30 8.82
N ASN A 326 -14.24 -17.61 8.11
CA ASN A 326 -15.30 -16.80 8.69
C ASN A 326 -16.21 -17.74 9.53
N GLU A 327 -15.90 -17.90 10.78
CA GLU A 327 -16.82 -18.46 11.75
C GLU A 327 -17.63 -17.27 12.28
N GLU A 328 -18.84 -17.11 11.77
CA GLU A 328 -19.87 -16.38 12.48
C GLU A 328 -20.01 -17.00 13.88
N PRO A 329 -20.16 -16.19 14.93
CA PRO A 329 -20.39 -16.71 16.27
C PRO A 329 -21.75 -17.43 16.26
N THR A 330 -21.72 -18.75 16.32
CA THR A 330 -22.90 -19.55 16.58
C THR A 330 -23.46 -19.18 17.94
N HIS A 331 -24.67 -18.69 17.95
CA HIS A 331 -25.48 -18.51 19.17
C HIS A 331 -25.60 -19.83 19.93
N HIS A 332 -24.99 -19.90 21.10
CA HIS A 332 -25.37 -20.89 22.11
C HIS A 332 -26.65 -20.44 22.78
N PRO A 333 -27.66 -21.29 22.89
CA PRO A 333 -28.89 -20.97 23.64
C PRO A 333 -28.60 -21.04 25.14
N SER A 334 -28.85 -19.93 25.85
CA SER A 334 -28.92 -19.92 27.32
C SER A 334 -30.26 -20.43 27.80
N PRO A 335 -30.34 -21.08 28.98
CA PRO A 335 -31.56 -21.70 29.46
C PRO A 335 -32.58 -20.68 29.97
N SER A 336 -33.82 -21.05 29.75
CA SER A 336 -35.06 -20.38 30.12
C SER A 336 -35.17 -20.04 31.61
N THR A 337 -35.52 -18.78 31.96
CA THR A 337 -36.47 -18.49 33.05
C THR A 337 -37.08 -17.09 32.90
N GLY A 338 -38.38 -16.97 33.03
CA GLY A 338 -39.03 -15.81 33.65
C GLY A 338 -39.67 -14.78 32.68
N ARG A 339 -40.97 -14.94 32.48
CA ARG A 339 -41.91 -13.93 31.95
C ARG A 339 -41.77 -12.58 32.66
N CYS A 340 -41.69 -11.48 31.87
CA CYS A 340 -42.34 -10.23 32.24
C CYS A 340 -42.79 -9.46 30.98
N ARG A 341 -44.12 -9.33 30.83
CA ARG A 341 -44.74 -8.50 29.81
C ARG A 341 -44.56 -7.04 30.17
N ARG A 342 -44.05 -6.20 29.26
CA ARG A 342 -44.37 -4.76 29.19
C ARG A 342 -44.57 -4.32 27.74
N ARG A 343 -45.65 -3.56 27.59
CA ARG A 343 -46.23 -3.05 26.35
C ARG A 343 -45.37 -1.96 25.73
N SER A 344 -45.31 -1.96 24.40
CA SER A 344 -44.73 -0.90 23.57
C SER A 344 -45.69 0.29 23.44
N PRO A 345 -45.22 1.55 23.42
CA PRO A 345 -45.99 2.69 22.94
C PRO A 345 -45.82 2.91 21.43
N PRO A 346 -46.77 3.56 20.76
CA PRO A 346 -46.86 3.65 19.30
C PRO A 346 -46.00 4.73 18.67
N LEU A 347 -45.65 4.50 17.38
CA LEU A 347 -44.90 5.41 16.49
C LEU A 347 -45.74 6.63 16.09
N PRO A 348 -45.18 7.83 15.94
CA PRO A 348 -45.85 8.95 15.31
C PRO A 348 -45.71 8.93 13.79
N LYS A 349 -46.77 9.42 13.13
CA LYS A 349 -47.03 9.45 11.69
C LYS A 349 -46.16 10.52 10.99
N LYS A 350 -45.85 10.23 9.70
CA LYS A 350 -45.32 11.14 8.68
C LYS A 350 -46.16 12.43 8.55
N SER A 351 -45.48 13.56 8.30
CA SER A 351 -46.06 14.68 7.61
C SER A 351 -45.14 15.11 6.44
N GLU A 352 -45.80 15.33 5.31
CA GLU A 352 -45.27 15.65 3.99
C GLU A 352 -44.92 17.15 3.86
N ASN A 353 -43.84 17.43 3.14
CA ASN A 353 -43.52 18.48 2.12
C ASN A 353 -44.10 19.91 2.27
N PRO A 354 -43.62 20.94 1.52
CA PRO A 354 -42.59 21.02 0.46
C PRO A 354 -41.65 22.27 0.51
N SER A 355 -40.59 22.18 -0.37
CA SER A 355 -39.97 23.25 -1.20
C SER A 355 -39.66 24.63 -0.61
N TYR A 356 -38.40 25.08 -0.72
CA TYR A 356 -38.01 26.33 -1.38
C TYR A 356 -36.49 26.42 -1.59
N LEU A 357 -36.10 26.56 -2.85
CA LEU A 357 -34.81 27.09 -3.30
C LEU A 357 -34.98 28.62 -3.44
N PRO A 358 -33.97 29.44 -3.15
CA PRO A 358 -33.79 30.73 -3.82
C PRO A 358 -32.48 30.76 -4.67
N PRO A 359 -32.38 31.71 -5.60
CA PRO A 359 -31.53 31.66 -6.75
C PRO A 359 -30.13 32.24 -6.56
N LEU A 360 -29.24 31.84 -7.49
CA LEU A 360 -27.94 32.44 -7.78
C LEU A 360 -28.15 33.82 -8.40
N GLU A 361 -27.46 34.85 -7.92
CA GLU A 361 -27.11 36.07 -8.67
C GLU A 361 -25.63 36.40 -8.45
N GLU A 362 -24.96 36.57 -9.60
CA GLU A 362 -23.72 37.25 -10.04
C GLU A 362 -22.39 36.88 -9.37
#